data_93a667887f89a81e87f4b699ee953c53
#
_entry.id   93a667887f89a81e87f4b699ee953c53
#
_cell.length_a   1.000
_cell.length_b   1.000
_cell.length_c   1.000
_cell.angle_alpha   90.00
_cell.angle_beta   90.00
_cell.angle_gamma   90.00
#
_symmetry.space_group_name_H-M   'P 1'
#
loop_
_entity.id
_entity.type
_entity.pdbx_description
1 polymer ?
#
loop_
_entity_poly.entity_id
_entity_poly.type
_entity_poly.pdbx_seq_one_letter_code
_entity_poly.pdbx_strand_id
1 'polypeptide(L)'
;MRLLQSILPNLNQTKKPQQKFLTHLLGLLLLLPGHATFRNLSRYSSYQEKTFARWYATDFDFVSLNKAAITEVIPAAHEQALVMDASFVPKSGKQTYGLDRFWNGSHSRTEKGLEISALAWLDITDNCAYCLSVEQTPPAGKGPKQETSRIDISLDQLTRVVRQQALMPLRYVVTDGYYSKQKFLGGVRALGLHQIGKLRADANLRYLYQGPRRPGPGRPKTYDGKVLWTNLSRFEARATEDAHIVLYQQVVHHVQFQCNLRVVLVVDTQRNRRAVLFSTEVNLDALTLYRYDKARFQIEFLFRDAKQFAGLLDCQARSQAKLAFHFNVSLTAVTLAKLEARQRQGHGEIPFSMASLKRRAFNQHLLDRICAHLATGHNLEKSSSDYEALCNYGVITEVAA
;
A
#
# COMPACT_ATOMS: atom_id res chain seq x y z
N MET A 1 1.78 6.48 21.32
CA MET A 1 2.32 5.50 20.33
C MET A 1 3.26 4.52 21.04
N ARG A 2 2.68 3.53 21.71
CA ARG A 2 3.44 2.52 22.47
C ARG A 2 4.28 1.62 21.55
N LEU A 3 3.69 1.21 20.44
CA LEU A 3 4.37 0.37 19.44
C LEU A 3 5.65 1.03 18.91
N LEU A 4 5.62 2.33 18.62
CA LEU A 4 6.79 3.05 18.15
C LEU A 4 7.91 3.12 19.21
N GLN A 5 7.52 3.29 20.48
CA GLN A 5 8.48 3.34 21.61
C GLN A 5 9.16 2.00 21.88
N SER A 6 8.49 0.87 21.60
CA SER A 6 9.12 -0.47 21.72
C SER A 6 10.06 -0.78 20.56
N ILE A 7 9.80 -0.30 19.36
CA ILE A 7 10.53 -0.66 18.14
C ILE A 7 11.76 0.23 17.90
N LEU A 8 11.60 1.56 18.02
CA LEU A 8 12.66 2.52 17.67
C LEU A 8 14.03 2.26 18.36
N PRO A 9 14.10 1.88 19.66
CA PRO A 9 15.37 1.60 20.31
C PRO A 9 16.13 0.41 19.72
N ASN A 10 15.40 -0.52 19.08
CA ASN A 10 15.93 -1.76 18.51
C ASN A 10 16.35 -1.61 17.04
N LEU A 11 16.07 -0.46 16.41
CA LEU A 11 16.48 -0.20 15.04
C LEU A 11 17.97 0.16 15.00
N ASN A 12 18.73 -0.67 14.28
CA ASN A 12 20.13 -0.37 13.97
C ASN A 12 20.23 0.96 13.24
N GLN A 13 21.26 1.77 13.54
CA GLN A 13 21.59 3.03 12.88
C GLN A 13 20.69 4.25 13.27
N THR A 14 19.70 4.12 14.15
CA THR A 14 18.86 5.26 14.57
C THR A 14 19.38 5.88 15.87
N LYS A 15 19.86 7.14 15.81
CA LYS A 15 20.40 7.85 16.99
C LYS A 15 19.25 8.33 17.90
N LYS A 16 19.49 8.39 19.22
CA LYS A 16 18.49 8.85 20.22
C LYS A 16 17.79 10.18 19.85
N PRO A 17 18.49 11.24 19.37
CA PRO A 17 17.81 12.47 18.96
C PRO A 17 16.83 12.28 17.79
N GLN A 18 17.17 11.39 16.83
CA GLN A 18 16.31 11.06 15.70
C GLN A 18 15.08 10.26 16.15
N GLN A 19 15.27 9.29 17.06
CA GLN A 19 14.16 8.53 17.67
C GLN A 19 13.18 9.47 18.37
N LYS A 20 13.68 10.41 19.19
CA LYS A 20 12.87 11.40 19.90
C LYS A 20 12.09 12.28 18.90
N PHE A 21 12.74 12.75 17.84
CA PHE A 21 12.09 13.57 16.80
C PHE A 21 11.00 12.78 16.09
N LEU A 22 11.26 11.55 15.65
CA LEU A 22 10.28 10.71 14.95
C LEU A 22 9.07 10.35 15.81
N THR A 23 9.30 9.98 17.07
CA THR A 23 8.20 9.72 18.02
C THR A 23 7.31 10.95 18.16
N HIS A 24 7.91 12.12 18.31
CA HIS A 24 7.17 13.37 18.40
C HIS A 24 6.43 13.70 17.11
N LEU A 25 7.10 13.63 15.95
CA LEU A 25 6.51 13.96 14.66
C LEU A 25 5.34 13.02 14.30
N LEU A 26 5.51 11.72 14.46
CA LEU A 26 4.46 10.74 14.15
C LEU A 26 3.25 10.92 15.07
N GLY A 27 3.48 11.17 16.37
CA GLY A 27 2.41 11.52 17.29
C GLY A 27 1.68 12.81 16.90
N LEU A 28 2.46 13.83 16.49
CA LEU A 28 1.94 15.12 16.05
C LEU A 28 1.08 15.02 14.79
N LEU A 29 1.47 14.22 13.80
CA LEU A 29 0.68 13.98 12.58
C LEU A 29 -0.68 13.36 12.87
N LEU A 30 -0.79 12.54 13.93
CA LEU A 30 -2.04 11.91 14.33
C LEU A 30 -2.99 12.86 15.09
N LEU A 31 -2.48 13.92 15.72
CA LEU A 31 -3.32 14.85 16.48
C LEU A 31 -3.52 16.20 15.77
N LEU A 32 -2.66 16.56 14.82
CA LEU A 32 -2.62 17.89 14.23
C LEU A 32 -3.93 18.24 13.51
N PRO A 33 -4.62 19.34 13.87
CA PRO A 33 -5.72 19.88 13.08
C PRO A 33 -5.17 20.66 11.87
N GLY A 34 -5.85 20.52 10.72
CA GLY A 34 -5.47 21.20 9.48
C GLY A 34 -4.22 20.60 8.79
N HIS A 35 -3.54 21.43 8.00
CA HIS A 35 -2.44 20.99 7.14
C HIS A 35 -1.14 20.72 7.90
N ALA A 36 -0.44 19.65 7.53
CA ALA A 36 0.85 19.26 8.12
C ALA A 36 2.03 20.03 7.50
N THR A 37 1.96 21.37 7.51
CA THR A 37 3.08 22.23 7.13
C THR A 37 4.03 22.41 8.31
N PHE A 38 5.31 22.73 8.05
CA PHE A 38 6.29 22.96 9.13
C PHE A 38 5.86 24.06 10.10
N ARG A 39 5.21 25.12 9.58
CA ARG A 39 4.65 26.20 10.39
C ARG A 39 3.52 25.69 11.31
N ASN A 40 2.63 24.88 10.79
CA ASN A 40 1.53 24.34 11.63
C ASN A 40 2.03 23.30 12.62
N LEU A 41 2.96 22.42 12.21
CA LEU A 41 3.63 21.49 13.12
C LEU A 41 4.31 22.20 14.29
N SER A 42 4.97 23.36 14.05
CA SER A 42 5.63 24.12 15.11
C SER A 42 4.65 24.73 16.13
N ARG A 43 3.41 25.03 15.74
CA ARG A 43 2.38 25.57 16.65
C ARG A 43 1.92 24.58 17.72
N TYR A 44 1.98 23.29 17.39
CA TYR A 44 1.56 22.19 18.30
C TYR A 44 2.75 21.44 18.88
N SER A 45 3.95 22.00 18.80
CA SER A 45 5.21 21.37 19.17
C SER A 45 6.12 22.30 19.96
N SER A 46 7.05 21.74 20.72
CA SER A 46 8.19 22.48 21.25
C SER A 46 9.29 22.73 20.21
N TYR A 47 9.22 22.08 19.03
CA TYR A 47 10.16 22.26 17.95
C TYR A 47 9.74 23.42 17.05
N GLN A 48 10.74 24.24 16.66
CA GLN A 48 10.54 25.33 15.70
C GLN A 48 10.48 24.82 14.25
N GLU A 49 9.94 25.61 13.34
CA GLU A 49 9.82 25.31 11.91
C GLU A 49 11.15 24.87 11.28
N LYS A 50 12.25 25.57 11.59
CA LYS A 50 13.61 25.24 11.10
C LYS A 50 14.08 23.85 11.56
N THR A 51 13.65 23.38 12.73
CA THR A 51 13.96 22.03 13.25
C THR A 51 13.29 20.95 12.41
N PHE A 52 12.00 21.11 12.09
CA PHE A 52 11.32 20.21 11.16
C PHE A 52 11.99 20.20 9.79
N ALA A 53 12.28 21.37 9.23
CA ALA A 53 12.92 21.48 7.92
C ALA A 53 14.31 20.80 7.87
N ARG A 54 15.07 20.80 8.97
CA ARG A 54 16.37 20.13 9.08
C ARG A 54 16.22 18.61 9.16
N TRP A 55 15.33 18.12 10.02
CA TRP A 55 15.11 16.69 10.18
C TRP A 55 14.52 16.01 8.93
N TYR A 56 13.67 16.70 8.19
CA TYR A 56 13.15 16.22 6.90
C TYR A 56 14.24 16.08 5.82
N ALA A 57 15.40 16.69 6.02
CA ALA A 57 16.55 16.54 5.11
C ALA A 57 17.49 15.42 5.52
N THR A 58 17.25 14.74 6.66
CA THR A 58 18.04 13.60 7.11
C THR A 58 17.45 12.30 6.61
N ASP A 59 18.33 11.35 6.30
CA ASP A 59 17.92 10.00 5.92
C ASP A 59 17.41 9.22 7.14
N PHE A 60 16.41 8.36 6.89
CA PHE A 60 15.85 7.46 7.89
C PHE A 60 15.32 6.18 7.23
N ASP A 61 15.63 5.04 7.83
CA ASP A 61 15.17 3.72 7.34
C ASP A 61 13.71 3.45 7.75
N PHE A 62 12.79 4.03 7.00
CA PHE A 62 11.36 3.77 7.19
C PHE A 62 10.96 2.32 6.88
N VAL A 63 11.69 1.65 6.00
CA VAL A 63 11.39 0.26 5.62
C VAL A 63 11.59 -0.67 6.80
N SER A 64 12.73 -0.55 7.48
CA SER A 64 13.01 -1.35 8.68
C SER A 64 12.05 -1.03 9.83
N LEU A 65 11.69 0.25 10.02
CA LEU A 65 10.68 0.65 11.00
C LEU A 65 9.33 0.01 10.71
N ASN A 66 8.84 0.16 9.48
CA ASN A 66 7.54 -0.33 9.08
C ASN A 66 7.48 -1.87 9.15
N LYS A 67 8.53 -2.56 8.66
CA LYS A 67 8.62 -4.00 8.77
C LYS A 67 8.57 -4.45 10.23
N ALA A 68 9.40 -3.87 11.09
CA ALA A 68 9.43 -4.23 12.51
C ALA A 68 8.05 -4.03 13.17
N ALA A 69 7.37 -2.91 12.86
CA ALA A 69 6.03 -2.65 13.37
C ALA A 69 4.99 -3.67 12.89
N ILE A 70 5.04 -4.05 11.61
CA ILE A 70 4.13 -5.02 11.02
C ILE A 70 4.36 -6.41 11.64
N THR A 71 5.61 -6.85 11.70
CA THR A 71 5.94 -8.19 12.24
C THR A 71 5.70 -8.34 13.75
N GLU A 72 5.72 -7.23 14.50
CA GLU A 72 5.37 -7.22 15.92
C GLU A 72 3.86 -7.45 16.15
N VAL A 73 3.01 -7.01 15.22
CA VAL A 73 1.57 -6.97 15.42
C VAL A 73 0.82 -8.03 14.61
N ILE A 74 1.25 -8.28 13.38
CA ILE A 74 0.55 -9.17 12.46
C ILE A 74 1.06 -10.59 12.64
N PRO A 75 0.18 -11.56 12.98
CA PRO A 75 0.58 -12.94 13.17
C PRO A 75 1.19 -13.57 11.92
N ALA A 76 2.25 -14.34 12.08
CA ALA A 76 2.89 -15.07 10.98
C ALA A 76 1.96 -16.10 10.32
N ALA A 77 0.92 -16.55 11.03
CA ALA A 77 -0.09 -17.48 10.52
C ALA A 77 -1.10 -16.84 9.57
N HIS A 78 -1.15 -15.48 9.49
CA HIS A 78 -2.02 -14.80 8.55
C HIS A 78 -1.56 -15.03 7.11
N GLU A 79 -2.50 -15.09 6.21
CA GLU A 79 -2.24 -15.10 4.78
C GLU A 79 -1.84 -13.70 4.33
N GLN A 80 -0.66 -13.57 3.73
CA GLN A 80 0.00 -12.30 3.50
C GLN A 80 0.60 -12.23 2.09
N ALA A 81 0.65 -11.03 1.53
CA ALA A 81 1.28 -10.73 0.25
C ALA A 81 1.94 -9.34 0.26
N LEU A 82 2.69 -9.04 -0.77
CA LEU A 82 3.05 -7.67 -1.11
C LEU A 82 1.99 -7.07 -2.04
N VAL A 83 1.79 -5.76 -1.96
CA VAL A 83 0.98 -5.01 -2.91
C VAL A 83 1.73 -3.76 -3.33
N MET A 84 1.67 -3.45 -4.63
CA MET A 84 2.33 -2.28 -5.18
C MET A 84 1.35 -1.48 -6.02
N ASP A 85 1.35 -0.16 -5.82
CA ASP A 85 0.53 0.77 -6.59
C ASP A 85 1.17 2.17 -6.61
N ALA A 86 0.74 3.00 -7.56
CA ALA A 86 1.19 4.37 -7.68
C ALA A 86 0.08 5.36 -7.34
N SER A 87 0.45 6.54 -6.82
CA SER A 87 -0.51 7.58 -6.52
C SER A 87 -0.02 8.95 -6.94
N PHE A 88 -0.93 9.73 -7.51
CA PHE A 88 -0.71 11.12 -7.85
C PHE A 88 -0.76 12.01 -6.61
N VAL A 89 0.18 12.96 -6.52
CA VAL A 89 0.25 14.01 -5.49
C VAL A 89 0.25 15.36 -6.20
N PRO A 90 -0.80 16.17 -6.08
CA PRO A 90 -0.86 17.48 -6.70
C PRO A 90 0.26 18.38 -6.14
N LYS A 91 0.97 19.07 -7.02
CA LYS A 91 2.05 19.95 -6.64
C LYS A 91 2.17 21.09 -7.65
N SER A 92 2.36 22.30 -7.14
CA SER A 92 2.58 23.50 -7.93
C SER A 92 4.01 23.99 -7.81
N GLY A 93 4.33 25.05 -8.53
CA GLY A 93 5.66 25.70 -8.52
C GLY A 93 6.51 25.33 -9.74
N LYS A 94 7.79 25.70 -9.70
CA LYS A 94 8.74 25.49 -10.81
C LYS A 94 9.99 24.72 -10.37
N GLN A 95 10.31 24.70 -9.08
CA GLN A 95 11.58 24.24 -8.51
C GLN A 95 11.46 22.98 -7.65
N THR A 96 10.31 22.29 -7.68
CA THR A 96 10.14 21.06 -6.94
C THR A 96 10.79 19.90 -7.69
N TYR A 97 11.59 19.10 -7.00
CA TYR A 97 12.21 17.89 -7.57
C TYR A 97 11.14 16.94 -8.12
N GLY A 98 11.36 16.45 -9.34
CA GLY A 98 10.49 15.48 -9.98
C GLY A 98 9.12 15.99 -10.41
N LEU A 99 8.91 17.32 -10.45
CA LEU A 99 7.65 17.91 -10.88
C LEU A 99 7.43 17.75 -12.39
N ASP A 100 6.34 17.10 -12.77
CA ASP A 100 5.93 16.90 -14.16
C ASP A 100 4.42 16.69 -14.27
N ARG A 101 3.95 16.25 -15.43
CA ARG A 101 2.55 15.85 -15.66
C ARG A 101 2.42 14.35 -15.49
N PHE A 102 1.60 13.94 -14.54
CA PHE A 102 1.29 12.54 -14.23
C PHE A 102 -0.20 12.28 -14.35
N TRP A 103 -0.57 11.03 -14.54
CA TRP A 103 -1.96 10.61 -14.57
C TRP A 103 -2.60 10.77 -13.19
N ASN A 104 -3.70 11.53 -13.14
CA ASN A 104 -4.53 11.63 -11.95
C ASN A 104 -5.79 10.78 -12.15
N GLY A 105 -5.86 9.63 -11.50
CA GLY A 105 -7.00 8.69 -11.60
C GLY A 105 -8.31 9.28 -11.12
N SER A 106 -8.28 10.19 -10.13
CA SER A 106 -9.49 10.85 -9.62
C SER A 106 -10.15 11.79 -10.64
N HIS A 107 -9.34 12.39 -11.52
CA HIS A 107 -9.83 13.32 -12.56
C HIS A 107 -9.77 12.73 -13.97
N SER A 108 -9.29 11.48 -14.12
CA SER A 108 -9.12 10.78 -15.41
C SER A 108 -8.37 11.61 -16.46
N ARG A 109 -7.34 12.35 -16.04
CA ARG A 109 -6.50 13.18 -16.92
C ARG A 109 -5.09 13.35 -16.35
N THR A 110 -4.16 13.81 -17.20
CA THR A 110 -2.82 14.15 -16.76
C THR A 110 -2.80 15.55 -16.16
N GLU A 111 -2.26 15.66 -14.94
CA GLU A 111 -2.15 16.93 -14.20
C GLU A 111 -0.73 17.16 -13.71
N LYS A 112 -0.40 18.42 -13.44
CA LYS A 112 0.89 18.82 -12.89
C LYS A 112 0.99 18.39 -11.43
N GLY A 113 2.05 17.67 -11.09
CA GLY A 113 2.24 17.14 -9.74
C GLY A 113 3.46 16.24 -9.63
N LEU A 114 3.39 15.35 -8.68
CA LEU A 114 4.36 14.29 -8.41
C LEU A 114 3.64 12.95 -8.48
N GLU A 115 4.38 11.89 -8.77
CA GLU A 115 3.91 10.53 -8.62
C GLU A 115 4.76 9.81 -7.58
N ILE A 116 4.12 9.03 -6.73
CA ILE A 116 4.77 8.19 -5.75
C ILE A 116 4.37 6.73 -6.00
N SER A 117 5.33 5.82 -5.86
CA SER A 117 5.13 4.37 -5.84
C SER A 117 5.16 3.90 -4.39
N ALA A 118 4.14 3.22 -3.94
CA ALA A 118 4.11 2.58 -2.63
C ALA A 118 4.19 1.07 -2.78
N LEU A 119 5.07 0.46 -1.99
CA LEU A 119 5.11 -0.96 -1.72
C LEU A 119 4.55 -1.16 -0.32
N ALA A 120 3.52 -1.98 -0.19
CA ALA A 120 2.88 -2.24 1.09
C ALA A 120 2.80 -3.74 1.39
N TRP A 121 2.71 -4.06 2.66
CA TRP A 121 2.39 -5.39 3.19
C TRP A 121 0.89 -5.53 3.25
N LEU A 122 0.36 -6.54 2.59
CA LEU A 122 -1.05 -6.85 2.51
C LEU A 122 -1.37 -8.04 3.40
N ASP A 123 -2.12 -7.82 4.45
CA ASP A 123 -2.73 -8.85 5.28
C ASP A 123 -4.06 -9.23 4.64
N ILE A 124 -4.12 -10.43 4.04
CA ILE A 124 -5.31 -10.94 3.36
C ILE A 124 -6.36 -11.38 4.38
N THR A 125 -5.91 -11.96 5.50
CA THR A 125 -6.80 -12.46 6.56
C THR A 125 -7.63 -11.35 7.16
N ASP A 126 -7.01 -10.19 7.45
CA ASP A 126 -7.68 -9.03 8.02
C ASP A 126 -8.06 -7.97 6.99
N ASN A 127 -7.85 -8.26 5.72
CA ASN A 127 -8.14 -7.35 4.60
C ASN A 127 -7.60 -5.94 4.84
N CYS A 128 -6.31 -5.82 5.14
CA CYS A 128 -5.67 -4.56 5.47
C CYS A 128 -4.29 -4.40 4.81
N ALA A 129 -3.93 -3.18 4.40
CA ALA A 129 -2.61 -2.85 3.87
C ALA A 129 -1.84 -1.93 4.80
N TYR A 130 -0.52 -2.20 4.92
CA TYR A 130 0.46 -1.48 5.74
C TYR A 130 1.64 -1.07 4.87
N CYS A 131 1.99 0.21 4.86
CA CYS A 131 3.10 0.71 4.05
C CYS A 131 4.43 0.10 4.50
N LEU A 132 5.23 -0.36 3.53
CA LEU A 132 6.64 -0.72 3.73
C LEU A 132 7.56 0.39 3.26
N SER A 133 7.37 0.85 2.01
CA SER A 133 8.25 1.79 1.34
C SER A 133 7.46 2.72 0.42
N VAL A 134 7.86 3.97 0.36
CA VAL A 134 7.34 4.93 -0.63
C VAL A 134 8.50 5.60 -1.35
N GLU A 135 8.43 5.60 -2.66
CA GLU A 135 9.42 6.26 -3.50
C GLU A 135 8.76 7.19 -4.52
N GLN A 136 9.43 8.29 -4.79
CA GLN A 136 8.98 9.19 -5.83
C GLN A 136 9.37 8.62 -7.19
N THR A 137 8.38 8.52 -8.10
CA THR A 137 8.64 8.21 -9.49
C THR A 137 9.13 9.47 -10.19
N PRO A 138 10.39 9.52 -10.65
CA PRO A 138 10.87 10.68 -11.39
C PRO A 138 10.11 10.82 -12.72
N PRO A 139 10.04 12.06 -13.28
CA PRO A 139 9.43 12.28 -14.57
C PRO A 139 10.16 11.50 -15.67
N ALA A 140 9.42 11.08 -16.69
CA ALA A 140 10.02 10.56 -17.90
C ALA A 140 10.89 11.69 -18.51
N GLY A 141 12.20 11.48 -18.59
CA GLY A 141 13.11 12.53 -19.04
C GLY A 141 12.86 12.97 -20.46
N LYS A 142 13.10 14.26 -20.66
CA LYS A 142 13.12 14.86 -21.99
C LYS A 142 14.56 14.78 -22.54
N GLY A 143 14.96 13.64 -23.10
CA GLY A 143 16.27 13.53 -23.69
C GLY A 143 16.66 12.10 -24.08
N PRO A 144 17.61 11.93 -24.99
CA PRO A 144 17.97 10.62 -25.56
C PRO A 144 18.67 9.65 -24.58
N LYS A 145 18.87 10.02 -23.33
CA LYS A 145 19.60 9.23 -22.32
C LYS A 145 18.74 8.66 -21.20
N GLN A 146 17.42 8.77 -21.24
CA GLN A 146 16.61 8.22 -20.16
C GLN A 146 16.10 6.81 -20.51
N GLU A 147 16.91 5.83 -20.19
CA GLU A 147 16.63 4.39 -20.38
C GLU A 147 15.72 3.81 -19.30
N THR A 148 15.47 4.54 -18.19
CA THR A 148 14.75 4.00 -17.04
C THR A 148 13.27 4.30 -17.11
N SER A 149 12.44 3.28 -17.27
CA SER A 149 10.99 3.41 -17.26
C SER A 149 10.43 3.41 -15.84
N ARG A 150 9.16 3.84 -15.64
CA ARG A 150 8.45 3.73 -14.36
C ARG A 150 8.40 2.29 -13.84
N ILE A 151 8.33 1.32 -14.74
CA ILE A 151 8.39 -0.11 -14.39
C ILE A 151 9.74 -0.47 -13.80
N ASP A 152 10.84 0.08 -14.31
CA ASP A 152 12.18 -0.16 -13.76
C ASP A 152 12.30 0.37 -12.32
N ILE A 153 11.82 1.57 -12.09
CA ILE A 153 11.84 2.20 -10.76
C ILE A 153 11.04 1.37 -9.75
N SER A 154 9.82 0.94 -10.14
CA SER A 154 8.99 0.10 -9.29
C SER A 154 9.64 -1.26 -9.01
N LEU A 155 10.30 -1.85 -10.02
CA LEU A 155 11.00 -3.11 -9.89
C LEU A 155 12.26 -2.97 -9.01
N ASP A 156 13.00 -1.86 -9.15
CA ASP A 156 14.15 -1.55 -8.30
C ASP A 156 13.74 -1.35 -6.84
N GLN A 157 12.62 -0.63 -6.59
CA GLN A 157 12.04 -0.49 -5.26
C GLN A 157 11.69 -1.86 -4.67
N LEU A 158 10.94 -2.69 -5.40
CA LEU A 158 10.57 -4.04 -4.96
C LEU A 158 11.82 -4.90 -4.67
N THR A 159 12.79 -4.89 -5.60
CA THR A 159 14.02 -5.68 -5.49
C THR A 159 14.82 -5.31 -4.25
N ARG A 160 14.99 -4.02 -4.01
CA ARG A 160 15.72 -3.51 -2.86
C ARG A 160 15.04 -3.90 -1.54
N VAL A 161 13.74 -3.66 -1.43
CA VAL A 161 13.00 -3.97 -0.20
C VAL A 161 12.99 -5.46 0.08
N VAL A 162 12.70 -6.30 -0.93
CA VAL A 162 12.66 -7.77 -0.76
C VAL A 162 14.02 -8.32 -0.32
N ARG A 163 15.11 -7.88 -0.97
CA ARG A 163 16.46 -8.39 -0.65
C ARG A 163 16.97 -7.87 0.70
N GLN A 164 16.83 -6.57 0.98
CA GLN A 164 17.36 -5.97 2.20
C GLN A 164 16.62 -6.43 3.46
N GLN A 165 15.32 -6.67 3.33
CA GLN A 165 14.48 -6.98 4.48
C GLN A 165 14.23 -8.48 4.67
N ALA A 166 14.78 -9.34 3.80
CA ALA A 166 14.55 -10.79 3.84
C ALA A 166 13.04 -11.11 4.06
N LEU A 167 12.17 -10.59 3.19
CA LEU A 167 10.71 -10.69 3.33
C LEU A 167 10.17 -12.10 3.02
N MET A 168 10.85 -13.11 3.49
CA MET A 168 10.34 -14.48 3.49
C MET A 168 9.48 -14.67 4.76
N PRO A 169 8.28 -15.22 4.69
CA PRO A 169 7.78 -16.15 3.67
C PRO A 169 6.82 -15.53 2.61
N LEU A 170 6.82 -14.23 2.35
CA LEU A 170 5.92 -13.65 1.34
C LEU A 170 6.22 -14.24 -0.05
N ARG A 171 5.20 -14.76 -0.71
CA ARG A 171 5.32 -15.45 -2.00
C ARG A 171 4.75 -14.66 -3.17
N TYR A 172 3.87 -13.70 -2.90
CA TYR A 172 3.10 -13.01 -3.92
C TYR A 172 3.30 -11.51 -3.87
N VAL A 173 3.31 -10.88 -5.06
CA VAL A 173 3.09 -9.45 -5.21
C VAL A 173 1.84 -9.22 -6.06
N VAL A 174 0.89 -8.47 -5.49
CA VAL A 174 -0.40 -8.16 -6.13
C VAL A 174 -0.31 -6.75 -6.72
N THR A 175 -0.70 -6.61 -7.99
CA THR A 175 -0.57 -5.36 -8.73
C THR A 175 -1.78 -5.11 -9.62
N ASP A 176 -1.96 -3.87 -10.06
CA ASP A 176 -2.95 -3.54 -11.06
C ASP A 176 -2.49 -3.91 -12.49
N GLY A 177 -3.33 -3.63 -13.50
CA GLY A 177 -3.03 -3.92 -14.90
C GLY A 177 -1.86 -3.11 -15.48
N TYR A 178 -1.45 -2.01 -14.86
CA TYR A 178 -0.30 -1.21 -15.31
C TYR A 178 1.01 -2.00 -15.22
N TYR A 179 1.16 -2.84 -14.20
CA TYR A 179 2.33 -3.68 -13.96
C TYR A 179 2.31 -5.00 -14.74
N SER A 180 1.26 -5.28 -15.51
CA SER A 180 1.15 -6.49 -16.34
C SER A 180 2.01 -6.36 -17.61
N LYS A 181 3.32 -6.38 -17.41
CA LYS A 181 4.35 -6.25 -18.45
C LYS A 181 5.43 -7.31 -18.27
N GLN A 182 5.95 -7.83 -19.39
CA GLN A 182 6.97 -8.89 -19.39
C GLN A 182 8.16 -8.56 -18.48
N LYS A 183 8.66 -7.31 -18.54
CA LYS A 183 9.81 -6.87 -17.75
C LYS A 183 9.54 -6.95 -16.24
N PHE A 184 8.37 -6.46 -15.79
CA PHE A 184 8.00 -6.52 -14.39
C PHE A 184 7.80 -7.96 -13.90
N LEU A 185 7.05 -8.74 -14.66
CA LEU A 185 6.82 -10.16 -14.37
C LEU A 185 8.12 -10.96 -14.28
N GLY A 186 9.05 -10.72 -15.21
CA GLY A 186 10.38 -11.35 -15.22
C GLY A 186 11.19 -10.99 -13.98
N GLY A 187 11.18 -9.72 -13.57
CA GLY A 187 11.86 -9.25 -12.38
C GLY A 187 11.26 -9.83 -11.10
N VAL A 188 9.93 -9.88 -10.97
CA VAL A 188 9.23 -10.52 -9.85
C VAL A 188 9.64 -11.99 -9.72
N ARG A 189 9.66 -12.73 -10.83
CA ARG A 189 10.10 -14.15 -10.83
C ARG A 189 11.57 -14.32 -10.46
N ALA A 190 12.43 -13.39 -10.87
CA ALA A 190 13.85 -13.40 -10.49
C ALA A 190 14.09 -13.17 -8.98
N LEU A 191 13.09 -12.62 -8.28
CA LEU A 191 13.07 -12.49 -6.81
C LEU A 191 12.50 -13.73 -6.11
N GLY A 192 12.11 -14.77 -6.83
CA GLY A 192 11.43 -15.95 -6.27
C GLY A 192 9.97 -15.70 -5.89
N LEU A 193 9.38 -14.60 -6.38
CA LEU A 193 8.00 -14.23 -6.10
C LEU A 193 7.08 -14.59 -7.28
N HIS A 194 5.80 -14.70 -6.99
CA HIS A 194 4.73 -14.80 -7.98
C HIS A 194 3.98 -13.48 -8.11
N GLN A 195 3.67 -13.09 -9.35
CA GLN A 195 2.82 -11.93 -9.61
C GLN A 195 1.36 -12.35 -9.72
N ILE A 196 0.48 -11.63 -9.03
CA ILE A 196 -0.97 -11.61 -9.24
C ILE A 196 -1.32 -10.25 -9.82
N GLY A 197 -2.11 -10.23 -10.91
CA GLY A 197 -2.46 -8.98 -11.58
C GLY A 197 -3.64 -9.11 -12.53
N LYS A 198 -3.91 -8.04 -13.29
CA LYS A 198 -4.99 -7.98 -14.27
C LYS A 198 -4.43 -7.97 -15.69
N LEU A 199 -5.03 -8.74 -16.58
CA LEU A 199 -4.78 -8.66 -18.01
C LEU A 199 -5.82 -7.79 -18.69
N ARG A 200 -5.45 -7.24 -19.83
CA ARG A 200 -6.39 -6.61 -20.75
C ARG A 200 -7.27 -7.69 -21.40
N ALA A 201 -8.47 -7.32 -21.76
CA ALA A 201 -9.40 -8.24 -22.43
C ALA A 201 -8.88 -8.74 -23.80
N ASP A 202 -8.02 -7.96 -24.44
CA ASP A 202 -7.39 -8.29 -25.75
C ASP A 202 -6.05 -9.05 -25.62
N ALA A 203 -5.67 -9.49 -24.41
CA ALA A 203 -4.43 -10.23 -24.17
C ALA A 203 -4.32 -11.46 -25.09
N ASN A 204 -3.15 -11.66 -25.69
CA ASN A 204 -2.91 -12.77 -26.61
C ASN A 204 -2.59 -14.04 -25.81
N LEU A 205 -3.63 -14.84 -25.56
CA LEU A 205 -3.59 -16.06 -24.79
C LEU A 205 -3.83 -17.28 -25.70
N ARG A 206 -3.11 -18.38 -25.44
CA ARG A 206 -3.24 -19.64 -26.18
C ARG A 206 -3.50 -20.79 -25.22
N TYR A 207 -4.40 -21.68 -25.60
CA TYR A 207 -4.58 -22.95 -24.88
C TYR A 207 -3.33 -23.81 -25.04
N LEU A 208 -2.96 -24.52 -23.98
CA LEU A 208 -1.92 -25.53 -24.04
C LEU A 208 -2.45 -26.78 -24.74
N TYR A 209 -1.62 -27.39 -25.59
CA TYR A 209 -1.97 -28.68 -26.18
C TYR A 209 -1.82 -29.79 -25.16
N GLN A 210 -2.88 -30.56 -24.95
CA GLN A 210 -2.94 -31.67 -24.00
C GLN A 210 -3.11 -33.03 -24.67
N GLY A 211 -3.15 -33.05 -26.02
CA GLY A 211 -3.32 -34.30 -26.78
C GLY A 211 -2.03 -35.12 -26.87
N PRO A 212 -2.12 -36.35 -27.40
CA PRO A 212 -0.97 -37.21 -27.57
C PRO A 212 0.02 -36.60 -28.56
N ARG A 213 1.31 -36.92 -28.37
CA ARG A 213 2.35 -36.51 -29.33
C ARG A 213 2.08 -37.19 -30.68
N ARG A 214 1.90 -36.39 -31.74
CA ARG A 214 1.77 -36.94 -33.09
C ARG A 214 3.08 -37.57 -33.51
N PRO A 215 3.10 -38.82 -34.01
CA PRO A 215 4.30 -39.41 -34.57
C PRO A 215 4.66 -38.69 -35.87
N GLY A 216 5.94 -38.55 -36.15
CA GLY A 216 6.46 -37.93 -37.38
C GLY A 216 7.50 -36.83 -37.14
N PRO A 217 8.22 -36.43 -38.23
CA PRO A 217 9.20 -35.34 -38.16
C PRO A 217 8.50 -34.00 -37.94
N GLY A 218 9.14 -33.09 -37.17
CA GLY A 218 8.68 -31.74 -36.94
C GLY A 218 8.57 -31.37 -35.47
N ARG A 219 8.37 -30.06 -35.22
CA ARG A 219 8.20 -29.53 -33.84
C ARG A 219 6.90 -30.03 -33.24
N PRO A 220 6.92 -30.59 -32.03
CA PRO A 220 5.69 -30.99 -31.33
C PRO A 220 4.71 -29.83 -31.21
N LYS A 221 3.41 -30.12 -31.34
CA LYS A 221 2.35 -29.14 -31.14
C LYS A 221 2.34 -28.72 -29.64
N THR A 222 2.52 -27.43 -29.37
CA THR A 222 2.62 -26.89 -28.04
C THR A 222 1.31 -26.19 -27.63
N TYR A 223 0.61 -25.61 -28.60
CA TYR A 223 -0.60 -24.82 -28.37
C TYR A 223 -1.79 -25.35 -29.16
N ASP A 224 -3.00 -25.09 -28.62
CA ASP A 224 -4.25 -25.58 -29.20
C ASP A 224 -5.27 -24.46 -29.43
N GLY A 225 -4.83 -23.44 -30.16
CA GLY A 225 -5.65 -22.30 -30.54
C GLY A 225 -5.61 -21.13 -29.56
N LYS A 226 -6.25 -20.04 -29.97
CA LYS A 226 -6.35 -18.78 -29.21
C LYS A 226 -7.52 -18.88 -28.22
N VAL A 227 -7.35 -18.29 -27.03
CA VAL A 227 -8.43 -18.13 -26.07
C VAL A 227 -9.41 -17.06 -26.56
N LEU A 228 -10.68 -17.42 -26.61
CA LEU A 228 -11.79 -16.53 -26.98
C LEU A 228 -12.75 -16.44 -25.80
N TRP A 229 -12.98 -15.23 -25.30
CA TRP A 229 -13.85 -14.98 -24.14
C TRP A 229 -15.34 -15.19 -24.44
N THR A 230 -15.70 -15.42 -25.68
CA THR A 230 -17.05 -15.80 -26.13
C THR A 230 -17.31 -17.31 -26.00
N ASN A 231 -16.24 -18.12 -25.84
CA ASN A 231 -16.36 -19.56 -25.66
C ASN A 231 -15.53 -19.99 -24.43
N LEU A 232 -16.22 -20.26 -23.34
CA LEU A 232 -15.63 -20.68 -22.07
C LEU A 232 -15.72 -22.20 -21.81
N SER A 233 -16.06 -23.01 -22.83
CA SER A 233 -16.25 -24.47 -22.67
C SER A 233 -15.00 -25.19 -22.14
N ARG A 234 -13.82 -24.60 -22.32
CA ARG A 234 -12.54 -25.15 -21.85
C ARG A 234 -12.09 -24.60 -20.50
N PHE A 235 -12.88 -23.70 -19.91
CA PHE A 235 -12.63 -23.15 -18.60
C PHE A 235 -13.45 -23.92 -17.56
N GLU A 236 -12.85 -24.16 -16.42
CA GLU A 236 -13.53 -24.71 -15.27
C GLU A 236 -14.25 -23.59 -14.51
N ALA A 237 -15.56 -23.73 -14.30
CA ALA A 237 -16.35 -22.77 -13.53
C ALA A 237 -16.20 -23.02 -12.03
N ARG A 238 -16.07 -21.95 -11.26
CA ARG A 238 -16.04 -21.94 -9.79
C ARG A 238 -17.05 -20.93 -9.27
N ALA A 239 -17.95 -21.38 -8.40
CA ALA A 239 -18.84 -20.48 -7.66
C ALA A 239 -18.07 -19.72 -6.57
N THR A 240 -18.56 -18.55 -6.23
CA THR A 240 -18.10 -17.78 -5.05
C THR A 240 -19.23 -17.71 -4.02
N GLU A 241 -18.97 -17.11 -2.86
CA GLU A 241 -20.00 -16.84 -1.85
C GLU A 241 -21.07 -15.86 -2.36
N ASP A 242 -20.68 -14.95 -3.30
CA ASP A 242 -21.61 -14.06 -3.98
C ASP A 242 -22.19 -14.75 -5.22
N ALA A 243 -23.47 -15.07 -5.18
CA ALA A 243 -24.18 -15.76 -6.28
C ALA A 243 -24.11 -15.00 -7.62
N HIS A 244 -23.81 -13.71 -7.60
CA HIS A 244 -23.65 -12.89 -8.82
C HIS A 244 -22.25 -12.95 -9.42
N ILE A 245 -21.27 -13.53 -8.72
CA ILE A 245 -19.88 -13.63 -9.16
C ILE A 245 -19.54 -15.08 -9.51
N VAL A 246 -19.21 -15.30 -10.79
CA VAL A 246 -18.74 -16.60 -11.28
C VAL A 246 -17.31 -16.46 -11.77
N LEU A 247 -16.44 -17.38 -11.37
CA LEU A 247 -15.06 -17.47 -11.80
C LEU A 247 -14.89 -18.58 -12.84
N TYR A 248 -14.17 -18.30 -13.92
CA TYR A 248 -13.80 -19.30 -14.92
C TYR A 248 -12.28 -19.39 -14.96
N GLN A 249 -11.71 -20.54 -14.59
CA GLN A 249 -10.26 -20.71 -14.50
C GLN A 249 -9.70 -21.62 -15.59
N GLN A 250 -8.49 -21.30 -16.03
CA GLN A 250 -7.72 -22.15 -16.93
C GLN A 250 -6.22 -21.81 -16.83
N VAL A 251 -5.36 -22.80 -17.11
CA VAL A 251 -3.93 -22.56 -17.36
C VAL A 251 -3.72 -22.34 -18.84
N VAL A 252 -3.18 -21.17 -19.22
CA VAL A 252 -2.98 -20.77 -20.59
C VAL A 252 -1.59 -20.17 -20.80
N HIS A 253 -1.10 -20.19 -22.03
CA HIS A 253 0.14 -19.52 -22.40
C HIS A 253 -0.11 -18.07 -22.79
N HIS A 254 0.61 -17.14 -22.18
CA HIS A 254 0.61 -15.74 -22.57
C HIS A 254 1.75 -15.46 -23.54
N VAL A 255 1.42 -15.08 -24.78
CA VAL A 255 2.39 -14.99 -25.88
C VAL A 255 3.46 -13.93 -25.61
N GLN A 256 3.08 -12.73 -25.16
CA GLN A 256 4.03 -11.64 -24.88
C GLN A 256 4.89 -11.90 -23.62
N PHE A 257 4.32 -12.55 -22.61
CA PHE A 257 5.08 -12.87 -21.38
C PHE A 257 5.92 -14.14 -21.53
N GLN A 258 5.70 -14.90 -22.59
CA GLN A 258 6.41 -16.15 -22.89
C GLN A 258 6.37 -17.16 -21.74
N CYS A 259 5.27 -17.22 -21.02
CA CYS A 259 5.07 -18.14 -19.91
C CYS A 259 3.62 -18.59 -19.77
N ASN A 260 3.43 -19.69 -19.05
CA ASN A 260 2.11 -20.15 -18.66
C ASN A 260 1.63 -19.38 -17.43
N LEU A 261 0.36 -19.09 -17.40
CA LEU A 261 -0.33 -18.38 -16.35
C LEU A 261 -1.58 -19.14 -15.91
N ARG A 262 -1.88 -19.13 -14.62
CA ARG A 262 -3.24 -19.34 -14.14
C ARG A 262 -4.04 -18.09 -14.50
N VAL A 263 -5.05 -18.22 -15.32
CA VAL A 263 -5.96 -17.12 -15.67
C VAL A 263 -7.34 -17.40 -15.11
N VAL A 264 -7.95 -16.38 -14.52
CA VAL A 264 -9.29 -16.40 -13.98
C VAL A 264 -10.10 -15.27 -14.61
N LEU A 265 -11.13 -15.61 -15.38
CA LEU A 265 -12.12 -14.64 -15.82
C LEU A 265 -13.19 -14.50 -14.71
N VAL A 266 -13.27 -13.33 -14.15
CA VAL A 266 -14.32 -12.94 -13.19
C VAL A 266 -15.49 -12.37 -13.99
N VAL A 267 -16.68 -12.95 -13.79
CA VAL A 267 -17.93 -12.49 -14.40
C VAL A 267 -18.87 -12.03 -13.29
N ASP A 268 -19.15 -10.74 -13.24
CA ASP A 268 -20.18 -10.14 -12.40
C ASP A 268 -21.47 -10.02 -13.23
N THR A 269 -22.42 -10.90 -12.95
CA THR A 269 -23.69 -10.97 -13.68
C THR A 269 -24.64 -9.83 -13.32
N GLN A 270 -24.56 -9.30 -12.10
CA GLN A 270 -25.38 -8.20 -11.63
C GLN A 270 -25.01 -6.88 -12.32
N ARG A 271 -23.68 -6.60 -12.40
CA ARG A 271 -23.15 -5.36 -12.98
C ARG A 271 -22.78 -5.48 -14.44
N ASN A 272 -22.95 -6.67 -15.04
CA ASN A 272 -22.51 -7.00 -16.40
C ASN A 272 -21.04 -6.60 -16.66
N ARG A 273 -20.16 -6.94 -15.73
CA ARG A 273 -18.72 -6.62 -15.80
C ARG A 273 -17.88 -7.88 -15.87
N ARG A 274 -16.77 -7.78 -16.57
CA ARG A 274 -15.78 -8.85 -16.68
C ARG A 274 -14.39 -8.32 -16.37
N ALA A 275 -13.58 -9.14 -15.68
CA ALA A 275 -12.17 -8.85 -15.43
C ALA A 275 -11.36 -10.13 -15.65
N VAL A 276 -10.18 -9.98 -16.25
CA VAL A 276 -9.26 -11.10 -16.47
C VAL A 276 -8.11 -10.96 -15.47
N LEU A 277 -8.07 -11.85 -14.50
CA LEU A 277 -7.01 -11.94 -13.50
C LEU A 277 -6.00 -13.00 -13.92
N PHE A 278 -4.76 -12.87 -13.44
CA PHE A 278 -3.75 -13.89 -13.65
C PHE A 278 -2.83 -14.07 -12.44
N SER A 279 -2.24 -15.25 -12.36
CA SER A 279 -1.10 -15.55 -11.50
C SER A 279 0.00 -16.23 -12.29
N THR A 280 1.26 -15.92 -11.97
CA THR A 280 2.43 -16.66 -12.48
C THR A 280 2.60 -18.02 -11.78
N GLU A 281 1.94 -18.24 -10.65
CA GLU A 281 1.80 -19.57 -10.05
C GLU A 281 0.60 -20.28 -10.70
N VAL A 282 0.89 -21.25 -11.54
CA VAL A 282 -0.13 -21.94 -12.36
C VAL A 282 -1.07 -22.83 -11.55
N ASN A 283 -0.67 -23.23 -10.34
CA ASN A 283 -1.44 -24.09 -9.45
C ASN A 283 -2.29 -23.30 -8.44
N LEU A 284 -2.21 -21.95 -8.44
CA LEU A 284 -2.99 -21.13 -7.53
C LEU A 284 -4.49 -21.33 -7.81
N ASP A 285 -5.25 -21.57 -6.75
CA ASP A 285 -6.70 -21.69 -6.84
C ASP A 285 -7.39 -20.38 -7.24
N ALA A 286 -8.49 -20.49 -8.00
CA ALA A 286 -9.20 -19.32 -8.53
C ALA A 286 -9.81 -18.44 -7.44
N LEU A 287 -10.36 -19.01 -6.37
CA LEU A 287 -10.95 -18.27 -5.25
C LEU A 287 -9.87 -17.50 -4.50
N THR A 288 -8.72 -18.14 -4.27
CA THR A 288 -7.56 -17.52 -3.66
C THR A 288 -7.05 -16.35 -4.52
N LEU A 289 -6.87 -16.54 -5.82
CA LEU A 289 -6.46 -15.48 -6.74
C LEU A 289 -7.44 -14.30 -6.73
N TYR A 290 -8.74 -14.58 -6.77
CA TYR A 290 -9.79 -13.56 -6.69
C TYR A 290 -9.77 -12.80 -5.37
N ARG A 291 -9.60 -13.48 -4.24
CA ARG A 291 -9.50 -12.87 -2.90
C ARG A 291 -8.29 -11.93 -2.79
N TYR A 292 -7.13 -12.33 -3.34
CA TYR A 292 -5.93 -11.48 -3.37
C TYR A 292 -6.13 -10.22 -4.23
N ASP A 293 -6.77 -10.36 -5.40
CA ASP A 293 -7.09 -9.18 -6.23
C ASP A 293 -8.07 -8.23 -5.55
N LYS A 294 -9.07 -8.74 -4.83
CA LYS A 294 -9.98 -7.91 -4.02
C LYS A 294 -9.23 -7.19 -2.90
N ALA A 295 -8.38 -7.89 -2.17
CA ALA A 295 -7.62 -7.31 -1.07
C ALA A 295 -6.61 -6.24 -1.55
N ARG A 296 -6.15 -6.29 -2.81
CA ARG A 296 -5.29 -5.25 -3.41
C ARG A 296 -5.85 -3.85 -3.18
N PHE A 297 -7.15 -3.69 -3.20
CA PHE A 297 -7.80 -2.38 -3.04
C PHE A 297 -7.46 -1.68 -1.72
N GLN A 298 -6.97 -2.41 -0.73
CA GLN A 298 -6.57 -1.85 0.56
C GLN A 298 -5.42 -0.84 0.48
N ILE A 299 -4.58 -0.89 -0.56
CA ILE A 299 -3.55 0.13 -0.78
C ILE A 299 -4.15 1.49 -1.16
N GLU A 300 -5.31 1.48 -1.84
CA GLU A 300 -6.02 2.72 -2.18
C GLU A 300 -6.57 3.41 -0.93
N PHE A 301 -7.06 2.63 0.05
CA PHE A 301 -7.44 3.16 1.37
C PHE A 301 -6.23 3.70 2.15
N LEU A 302 -5.07 3.06 2.05
CA LEU A 302 -3.84 3.57 2.65
C LEU A 302 -3.48 4.95 2.08
N PHE A 303 -3.53 5.13 0.76
CA PHE A 303 -3.33 6.42 0.12
C PHE A 303 -4.38 7.45 0.51
N ARG A 304 -5.66 7.07 0.51
CA ARG A 304 -6.76 7.94 0.91
C ARG A 304 -6.54 8.47 2.33
N ASP A 305 -6.27 7.60 3.27
CA ASP A 305 -6.08 7.96 4.67
C ASP A 305 -4.84 8.85 4.88
N ALA A 306 -3.75 8.57 4.15
CA ALA A 306 -2.56 9.42 4.17
C ALA A 306 -2.82 10.82 3.59
N LYS A 307 -3.57 10.91 2.48
CA LYS A 307 -3.95 12.17 1.84
C LYS A 307 -4.88 13.00 2.72
N GLN A 308 -5.87 12.39 3.33
CA GLN A 308 -6.89 13.10 4.08
C GLN A 308 -6.47 13.40 5.53
N PHE A 309 -5.68 12.54 6.15
CA PHE A 309 -5.48 12.60 7.60
C PHE A 309 -4.02 12.69 8.05
N ALA A 310 -3.05 12.25 7.25
CA ALA A 310 -1.64 12.24 7.65
C ALA A 310 -0.77 13.25 6.86
N GLY A 311 -1.40 14.21 6.19
CA GLY A 311 -0.73 15.34 5.56
C GLY A 311 0.05 15.02 4.30
N LEU A 312 -0.19 13.89 3.61
CA LEU A 312 0.54 13.50 2.41
C LEU A 312 0.53 14.58 1.32
N LEU A 313 -0.54 15.38 1.23
CA LEU A 313 -0.70 16.48 0.25
C LEU A 313 -0.13 17.82 0.72
N ASP A 314 0.31 17.95 1.97
CA ASP A 314 0.59 19.23 2.61
C ASP A 314 2.05 19.67 2.49
N CYS A 315 2.93 18.82 1.93
CA CYS A 315 4.35 19.09 1.85
C CYS A 315 4.69 20.30 0.99
N GLN A 316 5.33 21.30 1.59
CA GLN A 316 5.82 22.48 0.89
C GLN A 316 7.31 22.35 0.50
N ALA A 317 7.98 21.27 0.87
CA ALA A 317 9.37 21.03 0.52
C ALA A 317 9.57 20.86 -1.00
N ARG A 318 10.81 21.17 -1.46
CA ARG A 318 11.18 21.13 -2.88
C ARG A 318 12.30 20.13 -3.18
N SER A 319 13.17 19.83 -2.20
CA SER A 319 14.30 18.91 -2.39
C SER A 319 13.85 17.46 -2.32
N GLN A 320 14.55 16.59 -3.06
CA GLN A 320 14.28 15.16 -3.11
C GLN A 320 14.25 14.52 -1.72
N ALA A 321 15.28 14.76 -0.89
CA ALA A 321 15.37 14.16 0.45
C ALA A 321 14.17 14.52 1.33
N LYS A 322 13.75 15.80 1.34
CA LYS A 322 12.60 16.24 2.15
C LYS A 322 11.28 15.70 1.65
N LEU A 323 11.13 15.53 0.33
CA LEU A 323 9.94 14.92 -0.27
C LEU A 323 9.88 13.42 0.08
N ALA A 324 11.01 12.71 -0.07
CA ALA A 324 11.09 11.29 0.28
C ALA A 324 10.77 11.06 1.76
N PHE A 325 11.35 11.85 2.66
CA PHE A 325 11.03 11.79 4.09
C PHE A 325 9.54 12.02 4.34
N HIS A 326 8.96 13.06 3.72
CA HIS A 326 7.55 13.41 3.90
C HIS A 326 6.60 12.31 3.46
N PHE A 327 6.81 11.73 2.28
CA PHE A 327 5.96 10.67 1.77
C PHE A 327 6.00 9.43 2.66
N ASN A 328 7.21 9.04 3.07
CA ASN A 328 7.37 7.89 3.95
C ASN A 328 6.76 8.14 5.34
N VAL A 329 7.01 9.27 5.98
CA VAL A 329 6.47 9.53 7.33
C VAL A 329 4.93 9.63 7.33
N SER A 330 4.32 10.17 6.26
CA SER A 330 2.86 10.28 6.15
C SER A 330 2.19 8.90 6.06
N LEU A 331 2.73 8.00 5.23
CA LEU A 331 2.18 6.64 5.11
C LEU A 331 2.55 5.76 6.31
N THR A 332 3.73 5.95 6.91
CA THR A 332 4.12 5.31 8.17
C THR A 332 3.18 5.70 9.30
N ALA A 333 2.75 6.98 9.39
CA ALA A 333 1.79 7.41 10.40
C ALA A 333 0.46 6.65 10.30
N VAL A 334 -0.06 6.46 9.10
CA VAL A 334 -1.28 5.64 8.88
C VAL A 334 -1.04 4.18 9.24
N THR A 335 0.10 3.62 8.83
CA THR A 335 0.48 2.23 9.14
C THR A 335 0.51 1.99 10.66
N LEU A 336 1.22 2.84 11.40
CA LEU A 336 1.30 2.72 12.86
C LEU A 336 -0.07 2.90 13.53
N ALA A 337 -0.89 3.83 13.03
CA ALA A 337 -2.25 4.02 13.52
C ALA A 337 -3.12 2.76 13.38
N LYS A 338 -3.06 2.10 12.22
CA LYS A 338 -3.76 0.84 11.97
C LYS A 338 -3.24 -0.29 12.87
N LEU A 339 -1.92 -0.44 12.99
CA LEU A 339 -1.31 -1.46 13.84
C LEU A 339 -1.62 -1.26 15.33
N GLU A 340 -1.58 -0.03 15.84
CA GLU A 340 -1.98 0.26 17.22
C GLU A 340 -3.47 0.02 17.47
N ALA A 341 -4.33 0.31 16.50
CA ALA A 341 -5.74 -0.04 16.58
C ALA A 341 -5.92 -1.55 16.68
N ARG A 342 -5.19 -2.31 15.86
CA ARG A 342 -5.19 -3.78 15.89
C ARG A 342 -4.76 -4.34 17.23
N GLN A 343 -3.68 -3.85 17.81
CA GLN A 343 -3.22 -4.28 19.14
C GLN A 343 -4.24 -4.07 20.26
N ARG A 344 -5.10 -3.02 20.15
CA ARG A 344 -6.10 -2.72 21.16
C ARG A 344 -7.35 -3.60 21.06
N GLN A 345 -7.74 -3.99 19.87
CA GLN A 345 -9.03 -4.64 19.59
C GLN A 345 -8.93 -6.18 19.46
N GLY A 346 -7.72 -6.73 19.37
CA GLY A 346 -7.52 -8.17 19.21
C GLY A 346 -7.78 -8.66 17.77
N HIS A 347 -8.18 -9.94 17.61
CA HIS A 347 -8.39 -10.58 16.30
C HIS A 347 -9.79 -10.32 15.74
N GLY A 348 -9.92 -10.24 14.41
CA GLY A 348 -11.17 -10.05 13.66
C GLY A 348 -11.16 -8.81 12.75
N GLU A 349 -12.20 -8.63 11.96
CA GLU A 349 -12.39 -7.39 11.21
C GLU A 349 -12.52 -6.21 12.17
N ILE A 350 -11.58 -5.27 12.03
CA ILE A 350 -11.51 -4.10 12.90
C ILE A 350 -12.02 -2.92 12.10
N PRO A 351 -13.14 -2.32 12.47
CA PRO A 351 -13.55 -1.06 11.88
C PRO A 351 -12.52 0.01 12.23
N PHE A 352 -11.70 0.37 11.24
CA PHE A 352 -10.67 1.39 11.39
C PHE A 352 -11.13 2.71 10.80
N SER A 353 -11.15 3.75 11.62
CA SER A 353 -11.43 5.11 11.19
C SER A 353 -10.29 6.05 11.58
N MET A 354 -9.51 6.48 10.58
CA MET A 354 -8.44 7.46 10.78
C MET A 354 -8.98 8.80 11.29
N ALA A 355 -10.19 9.21 10.85
CA ALA A 355 -10.87 10.41 11.31
C ALA A 355 -11.17 10.35 12.82
N SER A 356 -11.74 9.24 13.28
CA SER A 356 -12.06 9.00 14.69
C SER A 356 -10.79 8.97 15.56
N LEU A 357 -9.75 8.30 15.08
CA LEU A 357 -8.46 8.23 15.77
C LEU A 357 -7.83 9.62 15.93
N LYS A 358 -7.82 10.44 14.89
CA LYS A 358 -7.31 11.82 14.97
C LYS A 358 -8.11 12.67 15.94
N ARG A 359 -9.43 12.58 15.89
CA ARG A 359 -10.31 13.35 16.81
C ARG A 359 -10.04 12.95 18.25
N ARG A 360 -9.95 11.65 18.53
CA ARG A 360 -9.60 11.15 19.86
C ARG A 360 -8.23 11.64 20.32
N ALA A 361 -7.20 11.56 19.46
CA ALA A 361 -5.85 12.02 19.79
C ALA A 361 -5.81 13.53 20.07
N PHE A 362 -6.55 14.33 19.31
CA PHE A 362 -6.67 15.77 19.53
C PHE A 362 -7.40 16.09 20.84
N ASN A 363 -8.54 15.43 21.11
CA ASN A 363 -9.29 15.62 22.35
C ASN A 363 -8.43 15.26 23.58
N GLN A 364 -7.70 14.15 23.52
CA GLN A 364 -6.77 13.74 24.58
C GLN A 364 -5.68 14.79 24.79
N HIS A 365 -5.09 15.31 23.71
CA HIS A 365 -4.09 16.37 23.79
C HIS A 365 -4.63 17.64 24.45
N LEU A 366 -5.85 18.06 24.12
CA LEU A 366 -6.50 19.22 24.76
C LEU A 366 -6.72 18.98 26.25
N LEU A 367 -7.25 17.81 26.63
CA LEU A 367 -7.49 17.45 28.04
C LEU A 367 -6.18 17.40 28.83
N ASP A 368 -5.13 16.78 28.28
CA ASP A 368 -3.81 16.74 28.90
C ASP A 368 -3.26 18.16 29.16
N ARG A 369 -3.47 19.09 28.22
CA ARG A 369 -3.09 20.50 28.38
C ARG A 369 -3.93 21.22 29.44
N ILE A 370 -5.24 21.01 29.42
CA ILE A 370 -6.15 21.59 30.42
C ILE A 370 -5.76 21.11 31.83
N CYS A 371 -5.59 19.80 32.00
CA CYS A 371 -5.18 19.22 33.27
C CYS A 371 -3.80 19.73 33.76
N ALA A 372 -2.88 20.01 32.84
CA ALA A 372 -1.56 20.54 33.17
C ALA A 372 -1.58 22.03 33.56
N HIS A 373 -2.57 22.81 33.09
CA HIS A 373 -2.67 24.24 33.36
C HIS A 373 -3.62 24.57 34.54
N LEU A 374 -4.65 23.74 34.73
CA LEU A 374 -5.54 23.88 35.86
C LEU A 374 -4.89 23.19 37.07
N ALA A 375 -4.19 23.94 37.89
CA ALA A 375 -3.74 23.51 39.23
C ALA A 375 -4.94 23.27 40.16
N THR A 376 -6.02 22.69 39.65
CA THR A 376 -7.21 22.33 40.42
C THR A 376 -6.95 20.98 41.04
N GLY A 377 -7.11 20.89 42.39
CA GLY A 377 -6.94 19.67 43.18
C GLY A 377 -7.91 18.51 42.84
N HIS A 378 -8.55 18.58 41.67
CA HIS A 378 -9.33 17.51 41.07
C HIS A 378 -8.54 17.01 39.86
N ASN A 379 -7.62 16.08 40.12
CA ASN A 379 -7.00 15.32 39.07
C ASN A 379 -8.08 14.43 38.43
N LEU A 380 -8.46 14.76 37.19
CA LEU A 380 -9.18 13.81 36.33
C LEU A 380 -8.24 12.62 36.12
N GLU A 381 -8.48 11.52 36.79
CA GLU A 381 -7.68 10.33 36.64
C GLU A 381 -7.79 9.85 35.21
N LYS A 382 -6.64 9.62 34.54
CA LYS A 382 -6.60 9.18 33.15
C LYS A 382 -7.29 7.82 32.90
N SER A 383 -7.57 7.09 33.95
CA SER A 383 -8.29 5.82 33.95
C SER A 383 -9.81 5.95 34.18
N SER A 384 -10.31 7.15 34.45
CA SER A 384 -11.73 7.33 34.72
C SER A 384 -12.61 7.23 33.49
N SER A 385 -13.86 6.77 33.66
CA SER A 385 -14.88 6.72 32.60
C SER A 385 -15.15 8.10 32.00
N ASP A 386 -15.10 9.16 32.82
CA ASP A 386 -15.32 10.54 32.39
C ASP A 386 -14.18 11.03 31.47
N TYR A 387 -12.93 10.71 31.79
CA TYR A 387 -11.78 11.02 30.95
C TYR A 387 -11.91 10.31 29.60
N GLU A 388 -12.28 9.04 29.60
CA GLU A 388 -12.48 8.26 28.39
C GLU A 388 -13.67 8.77 27.56
N ALA A 389 -14.78 9.16 28.17
CA ALA A 389 -15.92 9.76 27.50
C ALA A 389 -15.54 11.09 26.83
N LEU A 390 -14.75 11.94 27.49
CA LEU A 390 -14.22 13.17 26.89
C LEU A 390 -13.25 12.92 25.73
N CYS A 391 -12.37 11.93 25.85
CA CYS A 391 -11.49 11.53 24.75
C CYS A 391 -12.27 11.02 23.53
N ASN A 392 -13.41 10.41 23.73
CA ASN A 392 -14.27 9.90 22.67
C ASN A 392 -15.28 10.94 22.15
N TYR A 393 -15.31 12.15 22.70
CA TYR A 393 -16.22 13.19 22.24
C TYR A 393 -16.07 13.47 20.75
N GLY A 394 -17.16 13.29 19.99
CA GLY A 394 -17.19 13.47 18.52
C GLY A 394 -16.44 12.41 17.71
N VAL A 395 -15.97 11.32 18.32
CA VAL A 395 -15.52 10.11 17.62
C VAL A 395 -16.75 9.42 17.03
N ILE A 396 -16.62 8.91 15.78
CA ILE A 396 -17.69 8.13 15.17
C ILE A 396 -17.74 6.78 15.89
N THR A 397 -18.79 6.59 16.69
CA THR A 397 -19.15 5.28 17.22
C THR A 397 -19.93 4.53 16.16
N GLU A 398 -19.78 3.23 16.03
CA GLU A 398 -20.62 2.42 15.15
C GLU A 398 -22.09 2.67 15.55
N VAL A 399 -22.85 3.23 14.64
CA VAL A 399 -24.30 3.14 14.70
C VAL A 399 -24.57 1.68 14.35
N ALA A 400 -25.13 0.94 15.28
CA ALA A 400 -25.66 -0.38 15.01
C ALA A 400 -26.51 -0.30 13.73
N ALA A 401 -26.07 -1.02 12.67
CA ALA A 401 -26.75 -1.08 11.40
C ALA A 401 -28.08 -1.83 11.56
#